data_b28e723b40310cbfac9890ae9b6eb793
#
_entry.id   b28e723b40310cbfac9890ae9b6eb793
#
_cell.length_a   1.000
_cell.length_b   1.000
_cell.length_c   1.000
_cell.angle_alpha   90.00
_cell.angle_beta   90.00
_cell.angle_gamma   90.00
#
_symmetry.space_group_name_H-M   'P 1'
#
loop_
_entity.id
_entity.type
_entity.pdbx_description
1 polymer ?
#
loop_
_entity_poly.entity_id
_entity_poly.type
_entity_poly.pdbx_seq_one_letter_code
_entity_poly.pdbx_strand_id
1 'polypeptide(L)'
;AIQEALELVEWASTQDAGSENLSKVPVVLFPQGAAALSPAADAITFMMLMNSTTPRFLIEEQVSGAPFIRKAGVEPIPMGYLICAPGGKAGEVGEADLIQPDETERVAAYSMTAQSYGFRMFYLEAGSGAQYPVNPDLIRAARKSCDLSLVVGGGIRDGASAKAAAQAGADWVITGNLAEDYDDVNELQEVLRAFITEMNSD
;
A
#
# COMPACT_ATOMS: atom_id res chain seq x y z
N ALA A 1 9.35 -16.59 4.36
CA ALA A 1 8.99 -15.31 3.71
C ALA A 1 9.15 -14.11 4.66
N ILE A 2 8.32 -13.91 5.72
CA ILE A 2 8.42 -12.73 6.61
C ILE A 2 9.75 -12.70 7.35
N GLN A 3 10.21 -13.84 7.88
CA GLN A 3 11.49 -13.95 8.57
C GLN A 3 12.68 -13.65 7.63
N GLU A 4 12.64 -14.16 6.42
CA GLU A 4 13.64 -13.88 5.37
C GLU A 4 13.66 -12.40 4.98
N ALA A 5 12.48 -11.75 4.85
CA ALA A 5 12.40 -10.33 4.59
C ALA A 5 13.01 -9.49 5.73
N LEU A 6 12.79 -9.89 7.00
CA LEU A 6 13.40 -9.25 8.16
C LEU A 6 14.93 -9.41 8.18
N GLU A 7 15.42 -10.59 7.85
CA GLU A 7 16.87 -10.86 7.74
C GLU A 7 17.51 -10.03 6.63
N LEU A 8 16.82 -9.85 5.48
CA LEU A 8 17.26 -8.97 4.40
C LEU A 8 17.30 -7.50 4.81
N VAL A 9 16.30 -7.03 5.56
CA VAL A 9 16.27 -5.65 6.08
C VAL A 9 17.38 -5.45 7.12
N GLU A 10 17.61 -6.40 8.01
CA GLU A 10 18.74 -6.37 8.96
C GLU A 10 20.08 -6.36 8.22
N TRP A 11 20.25 -7.24 7.21
CA TRP A 11 21.45 -7.26 6.40
C TRP A 11 21.67 -5.95 5.65
N ALA A 12 20.65 -5.38 5.00
CA ALA A 12 20.74 -4.09 4.31
C ALA A 12 21.14 -2.96 5.26
N SER A 13 20.62 -2.95 6.47
CA SER A 13 20.98 -1.97 7.51
C SER A 13 22.44 -2.08 7.97
N THR A 14 23.08 -3.25 7.84
CA THR A 14 24.47 -3.49 8.22
C THR A 14 25.47 -3.18 7.12
N GLN A 15 25.07 -3.19 5.84
CA GLN A 15 25.97 -2.95 4.70
C GLN A 15 26.37 -1.46 4.55
N ASP A 16 25.59 -0.56 5.09
CA ASP A 16 25.86 0.90 5.02
C ASP A 16 26.55 1.41 6.29
N ALA A 17 27.40 0.58 6.92
CA ALA A 17 28.13 0.83 8.16
C ALA A 17 29.15 1.99 8.11
N GLY A 18 29.03 2.89 7.15
CA GLY A 18 29.80 4.15 7.05
C GLY A 18 29.09 5.38 7.64
N SER A 19 27.80 5.28 8.02
CA SER A 19 27.08 6.37 8.68
C SER A 19 26.62 5.96 10.07
N GLU A 20 27.06 6.70 11.08
CA GLU A 20 26.84 6.42 12.52
C GLU A 20 25.36 6.47 12.99
N ASN A 21 24.35 6.41 12.11
CA ASN A 21 22.94 6.52 12.50
C ASN A 21 21.94 5.96 11.46
N LEU A 22 22.13 4.75 10.94
CA LEU A 22 21.02 4.07 10.27
C LEU A 22 20.08 3.50 11.34
N SER A 23 19.04 4.26 11.65
CA SER A 23 17.91 3.73 12.39
C SER A 23 17.36 2.52 11.62
N LYS A 24 17.10 1.42 12.32
CA LYS A 24 16.47 0.21 11.76
C LYS A 24 15.27 0.61 10.88
N VAL A 25 15.26 0.19 9.62
CA VAL A 25 14.11 0.44 8.73
C VAL A 25 12.89 -0.30 9.28
N PRO A 26 11.79 0.38 9.58
CA PRO A 26 10.61 -0.27 10.15
C PRO A 26 9.97 -1.20 9.12
N VAL A 27 9.55 -2.38 9.57
CA VAL A 27 8.82 -3.36 8.78
C VAL A 27 7.34 -3.23 9.04
N VAL A 28 6.59 -2.84 8.02
CA VAL A 28 5.13 -2.69 8.07
C VAL A 28 4.47 -3.87 7.35
N LEU A 29 3.71 -4.66 8.07
CA LEU A 29 2.99 -5.79 7.50
C LEU A 29 1.74 -5.31 6.74
N PHE A 30 1.58 -5.81 5.51
CA PHE A 30 0.39 -5.63 4.68
C PHE A 30 -0.32 -6.99 4.53
N PRO A 31 -1.20 -7.40 5.45
CA PRO A 31 -1.74 -8.74 5.52
C PRO A 31 -2.94 -8.95 4.60
N GLN A 32 -3.10 -10.17 4.11
CA GLN A 32 -4.31 -10.58 3.37
C GLN A 32 -5.51 -10.85 4.29
N GLY A 33 -5.31 -10.85 5.60
CA GLY A 33 -6.33 -11.14 6.62
C GLY A 33 -5.70 -11.60 7.93
N ALA A 34 -6.53 -11.94 8.92
CA ALA A 34 -6.10 -12.29 10.28
C ALA A 34 -5.19 -13.52 10.34
N ALA A 35 -5.25 -14.42 9.36
CA ALA A 35 -4.38 -15.60 9.30
C ALA A 35 -2.93 -15.29 8.87
N ALA A 36 -2.67 -14.10 8.32
CA ALA A 36 -1.36 -13.67 7.82
C ALA A 36 -0.62 -12.72 8.77
N LEU A 37 -0.97 -12.70 10.04
CA LEU A 37 -0.36 -11.84 11.05
C LEU A 37 0.97 -12.41 11.56
N SER A 38 1.91 -11.51 11.87
CA SER A 38 3.22 -11.87 12.46
C SER A 38 3.58 -10.91 13.59
N PRO A 39 4.13 -11.42 14.72
CA PRO A 39 4.62 -10.58 15.81
C PRO A 39 5.99 -9.94 15.50
N ALA A 40 6.62 -10.30 14.37
CA ALA A 40 7.95 -9.84 13.99
C ALA A 40 7.93 -8.48 13.27
N ALA A 41 6.75 -7.98 12.88
CA ALA A 41 6.60 -6.65 12.27
C ALA A 41 6.58 -5.54 13.32
N ASP A 42 7.06 -4.35 12.97
CA ASP A 42 6.98 -3.16 13.82
C ASP A 42 5.56 -2.56 13.80
N ALA A 43 4.92 -2.59 12.63
CA ALA A 43 3.56 -2.10 12.45
C ALA A 43 2.76 -2.96 11.47
N ILE A 44 1.47 -2.71 11.41
CA ILE A 44 0.53 -3.37 10.48
C ILE A 44 -0.43 -2.35 9.88
N THR A 45 -0.67 -2.41 8.58
CA THR A 45 -1.79 -1.70 7.97
C THR A 45 -3.10 -2.34 8.43
N PHE A 46 -3.78 -1.67 9.36
CA PHE A 46 -5.08 -2.12 9.88
C PHE A 46 -6.18 -1.61 8.96
N MET A 47 -6.38 -2.35 7.86
CA MET A 47 -7.18 -1.91 6.73
C MET A 47 -8.66 -2.23 6.90
N MET A 48 -9.52 -1.30 6.42
CA MET A 48 -10.91 -1.56 6.08
C MET A 48 -11.05 -1.50 4.56
N LEU A 49 -11.45 -2.58 3.90
CA LEU A 49 -11.80 -2.55 2.47
C LEU A 49 -13.18 -1.89 2.32
N MET A 50 -13.16 -0.57 2.11
CA MET A 50 -14.35 0.27 2.24
C MET A 50 -15.41 0.03 1.16
N ASN A 51 -15.03 -0.51 0.00
CA ASN A 51 -15.95 -0.88 -1.08
C ASN A 51 -16.14 -2.40 -1.23
N SER A 52 -15.82 -3.19 -0.19
CA SER A 52 -16.24 -4.60 -0.17
C SER A 52 -17.75 -4.73 -0.07
N THR A 53 -18.31 -5.70 -0.78
CA THR A 53 -19.75 -6.04 -0.73
C THR A 53 -20.07 -7.00 0.41
N THR A 54 -19.06 -7.46 1.16
CA THR A 54 -19.23 -8.40 2.27
C THR A 54 -18.69 -7.84 3.59
N PRO A 55 -19.26 -8.22 4.75
CA PRO A 55 -18.77 -7.81 6.05
C PRO A 55 -17.34 -8.31 6.35
N ARG A 56 -16.91 -9.38 5.70
CA ARG A 56 -15.61 -10.01 5.96
C ARG A 56 -14.47 -9.01 5.95
N PHE A 57 -14.30 -8.30 4.85
CA PHE A 57 -13.19 -7.36 4.68
C PHE A 57 -13.52 -5.93 5.16
N LEU A 58 -14.80 -5.66 5.43
CA LEU A 58 -15.21 -4.43 6.08
C LEU A 58 -14.82 -4.41 7.56
N ILE A 59 -15.06 -5.53 8.30
CA ILE A 59 -14.88 -5.52 9.76
C ILE A 59 -14.48 -6.87 10.38
N GLU A 60 -14.88 -8.03 9.80
CA GLU A 60 -14.72 -9.31 10.48
C GLU A 60 -13.26 -9.76 10.59
N GLU A 61 -12.44 -9.55 9.55
CA GLU A 61 -11.00 -9.83 9.59
C GLU A 61 -10.29 -8.95 10.64
N GLN A 62 -10.68 -7.69 10.77
CA GLN A 62 -10.14 -6.76 11.77
C GLN A 62 -10.52 -7.20 13.19
N VAL A 63 -11.77 -7.58 13.40
CA VAL A 63 -12.24 -8.11 14.70
C VAL A 63 -11.48 -9.39 15.06
N SER A 64 -11.28 -10.29 14.09
CA SER A 64 -10.52 -11.52 14.30
C SER A 64 -9.04 -11.28 14.63
N GLY A 65 -8.40 -10.32 13.96
CA GLY A 65 -6.97 -10.03 14.12
C GLY A 65 -6.61 -9.16 15.33
N ALA A 66 -7.51 -8.29 15.77
CA ALA A 66 -7.22 -7.28 16.81
C ALA A 66 -6.69 -7.85 18.13
N PRO A 67 -7.19 -8.98 18.68
CA PRO A 67 -6.65 -9.55 19.90
C PRO A 67 -5.19 -10.00 19.77
N PHE A 68 -4.81 -10.56 18.62
CA PHE A 68 -3.43 -10.95 18.34
C PHE A 68 -2.52 -9.72 18.25
N ILE A 69 -2.90 -8.71 17.47
CA ILE A 69 -2.14 -7.46 17.27
C ILE A 69 -1.86 -6.80 18.61
N ARG A 70 -2.89 -6.68 19.46
CA ARG A 70 -2.76 -6.13 20.81
C ARG A 70 -1.80 -6.94 21.69
N LYS A 71 -1.89 -8.27 21.65
CA LYS A 71 -1.02 -9.16 22.45
C LYS A 71 0.43 -9.13 21.96
N ALA A 72 0.64 -9.04 20.66
CA ALA A 72 1.97 -8.99 20.03
C ALA A 72 2.66 -7.62 20.21
N GLY A 73 1.91 -6.56 20.53
CA GLY A 73 2.45 -5.20 20.66
C GLY A 73 2.80 -4.54 19.33
N VAL A 74 2.29 -5.08 18.19
CA VAL A 74 2.48 -4.51 16.85
C VAL A 74 1.62 -3.25 16.72
N GLU A 75 2.19 -2.16 16.18
CA GLU A 75 1.44 -0.91 16.01
C GLU A 75 0.38 -1.04 14.88
N PRO A 76 -0.93 -0.87 15.15
CA PRO A 76 -1.92 -0.81 14.09
C PRO A 76 -1.94 0.59 13.46
N ILE A 77 -1.85 0.64 12.12
CA ILE A 77 -1.99 1.87 11.33
C ILE A 77 -3.39 1.84 10.68
N PRO A 78 -4.37 2.59 11.20
CA PRO A 78 -5.72 2.60 10.65
C PRO A 78 -5.71 3.14 9.22
N MET A 79 -6.26 2.35 8.27
CA MET A 79 -6.22 2.65 6.84
C MET A 79 -7.57 2.37 6.18
N GLY A 80 -8.09 3.35 5.44
CA GLY A 80 -9.14 3.11 4.46
C GLY A 80 -8.53 2.54 3.19
N TYR A 81 -9.04 1.40 2.72
CA TYR A 81 -8.55 0.71 1.53
C TYR A 81 -9.66 0.66 0.49
N LEU A 82 -9.41 1.19 -0.70
CA LEU A 82 -10.39 1.34 -1.76
C LEU A 82 -9.86 0.74 -3.07
N ILE A 83 -10.56 -0.25 -3.62
CA ILE A 83 -10.13 -0.88 -4.87
C ILE A 83 -10.81 -0.20 -6.06
N CYS A 84 -9.97 0.27 -6.98
CA CYS A 84 -10.34 0.87 -8.25
C CYS A 84 -10.22 -0.15 -9.38
N ALA A 85 -10.94 0.06 -10.47
CA ALA A 85 -10.78 -0.74 -11.69
C ALA A 85 -9.32 -0.63 -12.21
N PRO A 86 -8.75 -1.74 -12.72
CA PRO A 86 -9.39 -3.02 -13.02
C PRO A 86 -9.56 -3.98 -11.83
N GLY A 87 -9.03 -3.67 -10.64
CA GLY A 87 -9.22 -4.42 -9.41
C GLY A 87 -8.30 -5.63 -9.24
N GLY A 88 -7.93 -6.31 -10.30
CA GLY A 88 -7.08 -7.49 -10.26
C GLY A 88 -7.53 -8.54 -9.25
N LYS A 89 -6.57 -9.31 -8.75
CA LYS A 89 -6.85 -10.35 -7.73
C LYS A 89 -7.37 -9.75 -6.41
N ALA A 90 -6.95 -8.54 -6.07
CA ALA A 90 -7.42 -7.89 -4.84
C ALA A 90 -8.92 -7.57 -4.90
N GLY A 91 -9.41 -7.13 -6.07
CA GLY A 91 -10.84 -6.87 -6.30
C GLY A 91 -11.68 -8.13 -6.23
N GLU A 92 -11.20 -9.23 -6.82
CA GLU A 92 -11.88 -10.53 -6.80
C GLU A 92 -11.97 -11.09 -5.37
N VAL A 93 -10.83 -11.19 -4.67
CA VAL A 93 -10.77 -11.74 -3.31
C VAL A 93 -11.53 -10.87 -2.31
N GLY A 94 -11.43 -9.56 -2.47
CA GLY A 94 -12.10 -8.58 -1.61
C GLY A 94 -13.60 -8.43 -1.90
N GLU A 95 -14.11 -9.07 -2.96
CA GLU A 95 -15.50 -8.90 -3.43
C GLU A 95 -15.86 -7.41 -3.53
N ALA A 96 -14.96 -6.63 -4.16
CA ALA A 96 -15.07 -5.18 -4.19
C ALA A 96 -16.02 -4.69 -5.29
N ASP A 97 -16.87 -3.74 -4.96
CA ASP A 97 -17.59 -2.92 -5.92
C ASP A 97 -16.64 -1.85 -6.47
N LEU A 98 -15.95 -2.20 -7.58
CA LEU A 98 -14.82 -1.45 -8.11
C LEU A 98 -15.17 -0.01 -8.48
N ILE A 99 -14.32 0.93 -8.08
CA ILE A 99 -14.41 2.33 -8.50
C ILE A 99 -13.97 2.45 -9.95
N GLN A 100 -14.84 2.99 -10.80
CA GLN A 100 -14.52 3.20 -12.21
C GLN A 100 -13.65 4.46 -12.42
N PRO A 101 -12.89 4.57 -13.53
CA PRO A 101 -11.96 5.68 -13.75
C PRO A 101 -12.58 7.08 -13.75
N ASP A 102 -13.89 7.21 -13.98
CA ASP A 102 -14.65 8.45 -14.01
C ASP A 102 -15.42 8.75 -12.72
N GLU A 103 -15.41 7.84 -11.73
CA GLU A 103 -16.16 7.98 -10.48
C GLU A 103 -15.41 8.83 -9.41
N THR A 104 -14.95 10.00 -9.81
CA THR A 104 -14.18 10.92 -8.93
C THR A 104 -14.96 11.36 -7.69
N GLU A 105 -16.26 11.61 -7.82
CA GLU A 105 -17.12 11.98 -6.69
C GLU A 105 -17.26 10.85 -5.67
N ARG A 106 -17.28 9.61 -6.15
CA ARG A 106 -17.36 8.45 -5.29
C ARG A 106 -16.07 8.25 -4.48
N VAL A 107 -14.91 8.43 -5.10
CA VAL A 107 -13.61 8.43 -4.39
C VAL A 107 -13.55 9.55 -3.36
N ALA A 108 -14.00 10.76 -3.71
CA ALA A 108 -14.06 11.89 -2.79
C ALA A 108 -14.92 11.56 -1.56
N ALA A 109 -16.08 10.94 -1.75
CA ALA A 109 -16.96 10.53 -0.65
C ALA A 109 -16.29 9.48 0.26
N TYR A 110 -15.61 8.48 -0.31
CA TYR A 110 -14.89 7.47 0.47
C TYR A 110 -13.72 8.08 1.25
N SER A 111 -12.94 8.98 0.66
CA SER A 111 -11.80 9.63 1.34
C SER A 111 -12.26 10.52 2.51
N MET A 112 -13.34 11.30 2.36
CA MET A 112 -13.95 12.06 3.45
C MET A 112 -14.48 11.13 4.56
N THR A 113 -15.06 9.99 4.19
CA THR A 113 -15.54 9.00 5.15
C THR A 113 -14.38 8.39 5.93
N ALA A 114 -13.28 8.02 5.26
CA ALA A 114 -12.07 7.51 5.90
C ALA A 114 -11.49 8.52 6.91
N GLN A 115 -11.43 9.79 6.54
CA GLN A 115 -11.01 10.85 7.44
C GLN A 115 -11.96 11.01 8.64
N SER A 116 -13.26 10.92 8.42
CA SER A 116 -14.27 11.01 9.48
C SER A 116 -14.21 9.85 10.47
N TYR A 117 -13.78 8.67 10.01
CA TYR A 117 -13.49 7.51 10.88
C TYR A 117 -12.20 7.66 11.69
N GLY A 118 -11.37 8.67 11.40
CA GLY A 118 -10.09 8.90 12.06
C GLY A 118 -8.98 7.98 11.55
N PHE A 119 -9.08 7.49 10.32
CA PHE A 119 -7.98 6.76 9.69
C PHE A 119 -6.77 7.68 9.51
N ARG A 120 -5.58 7.10 9.46
CA ARG A 120 -4.33 7.83 9.22
C ARG A 120 -3.93 7.82 7.75
N MET A 121 -4.33 6.80 7.03
CA MET A 121 -3.98 6.59 5.61
C MET A 121 -5.23 6.25 4.80
N PHE A 122 -5.17 6.59 3.51
CA PHE A 122 -6.16 6.19 2.53
C PHE A 122 -5.46 5.62 1.31
N TYR A 123 -5.77 4.38 0.96
CA TYR A 123 -5.09 3.65 -0.09
C TYR A 123 -6.02 3.42 -1.29
N LEU A 124 -5.59 3.89 -2.46
CA LEU A 124 -6.22 3.63 -3.75
C LEU A 124 -5.44 2.52 -4.46
N GLU A 125 -6.08 1.39 -4.69
CA GLU A 125 -5.48 0.17 -5.24
C GLU A 125 -6.09 -0.19 -6.59
N ALA A 126 -5.28 -0.37 -7.64
CA ALA A 126 -5.74 -0.89 -8.93
C ALA A 126 -5.76 -2.43 -9.00
N GLY A 127 -5.18 -3.10 -8.02
CA GLY A 127 -5.05 -4.55 -7.96
C GLY A 127 -3.64 -5.06 -8.28
N SER A 128 -3.19 -6.06 -7.52
CA SER A 128 -1.92 -6.74 -7.82
C SER A 128 -1.97 -7.35 -9.21
N GLY A 129 -0.94 -7.09 -10.02
CA GLY A 129 -0.89 -7.52 -11.41
C GLY A 129 -1.78 -6.74 -12.38
N ALA A 130 -2.40 -5.65 -11.94
CA ALA A 130 -3.23 -4.80 -12.79
C ALA A 130 -2.49 -4.34 -14.05
N GLN A 131 -3.21 -4.27 -15.16
CA GLN A 131 -2.65 -3.81 -16.44
C GLN A 131 -2.35 -2.31 -16.44
N TYR A 132 -3.15 -1.55 -15.69
CA TYR A 132 -3.05 -0.09 -15.59
C TYR A 132 -3.07 0.33 -14.13
N PRO A 133 -2.33 1.39 -13.75
CA PRO A 133 -2.42 1.97 -12.41
C PRO A 133 -3.76 2.69 -12.19
N VAL A 134 -3.99 3.12 -10.95
CA VAL A 134 -5.13 3.97 -10.60
C VAL A 134 -5.13 5.24 -11.47
N ASN A 135 -6.31 5.60 -12.01
CA ASN A 135 -6.45 6.82 -12.79
C ASN A 135 -6.04 8.06 -11.95
N PRO A 136 -5.12 8.92 -12.44
CA PRO A 136 -4.68 10.11 -11.72
C PRO A 136 -5.81 11.07 -11.30
N ASP A 137 -6.95 11.09 -12.00
CA ASP A 137 -8.09 11.93 -11.61
C ASP A 137 -8.77 11.44 -10.33
N LEU A 138 -8.77 10.14 -10.06
CA LEU A 138 -9.23 9.55 -8.79
C LEU A 138 -8.29 9.96 -7.63
N ILE A 139 -6.97 9.94 -7.88
CA ILE A 139 -5.97 10.36 -6.87
C ILE A 139 -6.15 11.85 -6.55
N ARG A 140 -6.32 12.71 -7.56
CA ARG A 140 -6.59 14.13 -7.37
C ARG A 140 -7.88 14.38 -6.61
N ALA A 141 -8.93 13.59 -6.88
CA ALA A 141 -10.21 13.70 -6.17
C ALA A 141 -10.05 13.36 -4.68
N ALA A 142 -9.33 12.28 -4.35
CA ALA A 142 -9.00 11.92 -2.97
C ALA A 142 -8.20 13.04 -2.29
N ARG A 143 -7.11 13.52 -2.92
CA ARG A 143 -6.24 14.57 -2.36
C ARG A 143 -6.98 15.88 -2.06
N LYS A 144 -7.93 16.25 -2.90
CA LYS A 144 -8.76 17.45 -2.69
C LYS A 144 -9.78 17.30 -1.58
N SER A 145 -10.09 16.07 -1.18
CA SER A 145 -11.23 15.77 -0.30
C SER A 145 -10.81 15.29 1.10
N CYS A 146 -9.52 14.99 1.33
CA CYS A 146 -9.01 14.60 2.64
C CYS A 146 -7.55 15.01 2.83
N ASP A 147 -7.14 15.10 4.11
CA ASP A 147 -5.77 15.40 4.54
C ASP A 147 -5.01 14.13 4.97
N LEU A 148 -5.55 12.95 4.68
CA LEU A 148 -4.91 11.68 5.00
C LEU A 148 -3.65 11.46 4.16
N SER A 149 -2.70 10.66 4.68
CA SER A 149 -1.61 10.16 3.84
C SER A 149 -2.19 9.28 2.73
N LEU A 150 -2.01 9.69 1.47
CA LEU A 150 -2.50 8.94 0.32
C LEU A 150 -1.46 7.92 -0.13
N VAL A 151 -1.89 6.67 -0.20
CA VAL A 151 -1.13 5.55 -0.74
C VAL A 151 -1.74 5.14 -2.08
N VAL A 152 -0.92 4.88 -3.08
CA VAL A 152 -1.37 4.42 -4.40
C VAL A 152 -0.56 3.21 -4.81
N GLY A 153 -1.23 2.15 -5.26
CA GLY A 153 -0.59 0.94 -5.74
C GLY A 153 -1.40 0.18 -6.77
N GLY A 154 -0.81 -0.93 -7.22
CA GLY A 154 -1.35 -1.74 -8.30
C GLY A 154 -1.05 -1.20 -9.70
N GLY A 155 -0.49 -2.02 -10.56
CA GLY A 155 -0.18 -1.68 -11.96
C GLY A 155 0.97 -0.69 -12.16
N ILE A 156 1.67 -0.24 -11.12
CA ILE A 156 2.82 0.65 -11.22
C ILE A 156 4.08 -0.17 -11.45
N ARG A 157 4.69 -0.04 -12.64
CA ARG A 157 5.85 -0.85 -13.08
C ARG A 157 7.04 -0.03 -13.55
N ASP A 158 6.89 1.27 -13.69
CA ASP A 158 7.92 2.20 -14.13
C ASP A 158 7.88 3.53 -13.37
N GLY A 159 8.96 4.28 -13.45
CA GLY A 159 9.10 5.57 -12.76
C GLY A 159 8.13 6.62 -13.29
N ALA A 160 7.74 6.56 -14.57
CA ALA A 160 6.78 7.49 -15.16
C ALA A 160 5.37 7.33 -14.54
N SER A 161 4.91 6.09 -14.37
CA SER A 161 3.64 5.79 -13.68
C SER A 161 3.68 6.22 -12.21
N ALA A 162 4.80 5.96 -11.52
CA ALA A 162 5.00 6.39 -10.13
C ALA A 162 4.99 7.92 -10.02
N LYS A 163 5.69 8.61 -10.92
CA LYS A 163 5.70 10.07 -11.02
C LYS A 163 4.30 10.64 -11.24
N ALA A 164 3.54 10.05 -12.16
CA ALA A 164 2.16 10.48 -12.42
C ALA A 164 1.26 10.35 -11.18
N ALA A 165 1.41 9.28 -10.40
CA ALA A 165 0.70 9.10 -9.13
C ALA A 165 1.11 10.15 -8.08
N ALA A 166 2.42 10.41 -7.92
CA ALA A 166 2.95 11.41 -7.02
C ALA A 166 2.46 12.82 -7.40
N GLN A 167 2.55 13.19 -8.67
CA GLN A 167 2.04 14.48 -9.18
C GLN A 167 0.52 14.64 -9.05
N ALA A 168 -0.22 13.53 -9.02
CA ALA A 168 -1.66 13.55 -8.76
C ALA A 168 -2.00 13.71 -7.26
N GLY A 169 -1.02 13.56 -6.36
CA GLY A 169 -1.16 13.81 -4.92
C GLY A 169 -0.93 12.59 -4.03
N ALA A 170 -0.38 11.49 -4.54
CA ALA A 170 0.05 10.37 -3.72
C ALA A 170 1.26 10.77 -2.85
N ASP A 171 1.21 10.46 -1.55
CA ASP A 171 2.33 10.60 -0.64
C ASP A 171 3.24 9.35 -0.68
N TRP A 172 2.64 8.18 -0.97
CA TRP A 172 3.31 6.90 -1.05
C TRP A 172 2.90 6.15 -2.31
N VAL A 173 3.88 5.58 -2.99
CA VAL A 173 3.67 4.69 -4.15
C VAL A 173 4.14 3.29 -3.78
N ILE A 174 3.28 2.29 -4.04
CA ILE A 174 3.60 0.88 -3.79
C ILE A 174 3.73 0.16 -5.14
N THR A 175 4.86 -0.48 -5.33
CA THR A 175 5.11 -1.41 -6.44
C THR A 175 5.49 -2.78 -5.86
N GLY A 176 4.92 -3.84 -6.37
CA GLY A 176 5.21 -5.23 -5.97
C GLY A 176 5.84 -6.01 -7.11
N ASN A 177 5.12 -6.16 -8.22
CA ASN A 177 5.57 -6.97 -9.34
C ASN A 177 6.93 -6.56 -9.92
N LEU A 178 7.27 -5.26 -9.86
CA LEU A 178 8.57 -4.77 -10.29
C LEU A 178 9.73 -5.49 -9.56
N ALA A 179 9.57 -5.76 -8.26
CA ALA A 179 10.60 -6.44 -7.48
C ALA A 179 10.56 -7.96 -7.64
N GLU A 180 9.39 -8.51 -7.99
CA GLU A 180 9.19 -9.96 -8.17
C GLU A 180 9.71 -10.47 -9.52
N ASP A 181 9.92 -9.60 -10.51
CA ASP A 181 10.34 -9.95 -11.86
C ASP A 181 11.87 -10.19 -11.97
N TYR A 182 12.65 -9.98 -10.90
CA TYR A 182 14.11 -10.06 -10.91
C TYR A 182 14.64 -11.01 -9.82
N ASP A 183 15.39 -12.00 -10.24
CA ASP A 183 16.08 -12.96 -9.34
C ASP A 183 17.48 -12.44 -8.93
N ASP A 184 18.14 -11.63 -9.77
CA ASP A 184 19.47 -11.05 -9.49
C ASP A 184 19.35 -9.73 -8.75
N VAL A 185 19.97 -9.68 -7.57
CA VAL A 185 19.91 -8.50 -6.67
C VAL A 185 20.57 -7.26 -7.30
N ASN A 186 21.62 -7.41 -8.11
CA ASN A 186 22.28 -6.28 -8.74
C ASN A 186 21.41 -5.70 -9.87
N GLU A 187 20.80 -6.58 -10.66
CA GLU A 187 19.84 -6.18 -11.69
C GLU A 187 18.65 -5.45 -11.09
N LEU A 188 18.06 -6.00 -10.02
CA LEU A 188 16.98 -5.35 -9.28
C LEU A 188 17.41 -3.99 -8.74
N GLN A 189 18.63 -3.85 -8.21
CA GLN A 189 19.14 -2.59 -7.70
C GLN A 189 19.26 -1.53 -8.80
N GLU A 190 19.73 -1.90 -10.00
CA GLU A 190 19.81 -0.98 -11.15
C GLU A 190 18.41 -0.53 -11.57
N VAL A 191 17.46 -1.45 -11.66
CA VAL A 191 16.06 -1.16 -12.02
C VAL A 191 15.41 -0.24 -10.99
N LEU A 192 15.58 -0.51 -9.69
CA LEU A 192 15.04 0.36 -8.63
C LEU A 192 15.68 1.76 -8.64
N ARG A 193 16.97 1.86 -8.93
CA ARG A 193 17.62 3.18 -9.09
C ARG A 193 17.04 3.96 -10.27
N ALA A 194 16.87 3.30 -11.42
CA ALA A 194 16.26 3.93 -12.58
C ALA A 194 14.82 4.39 -12.29
N PHE A 195 14.02 3.52 -11.67
CA PHE A 195 12.66 3.81 -11.23
C PHE A 195 12.58 5.05 -10.32
N ILE A 196 13.41 5.07 -9.26
CA ILE A 196 13.44 6.18 -8.30
C ILE A 196 13.93 7.48 -8.97
N THR A 197 14.93 7.39 -9.86
CA THR A 197 15.46 8.55 -10.60
C THR A 197 14.39 9.14 -11.51
N GLU A 198 13.66 8.30 -12.25
CA GLU A 198 12.58 8.74 -13.14
C GLU A 198 11.41 9.33 -12.35
N MET A 199 10.99 8.68 -11.27
CA MET A 199 9.92 9.16 -10.39
C MET A 199 10.22 10.55 -9.85
N ASN A 200 11.47 10.85 -9.48
CA ASN A 200 11.90 12.12 -8.89
C ASN A 200 12.47 13.12 -9.92
N SER A 201 12.43 12.81 -11.22
CA SER A 201 12.85 13.76 -12.26
C SER A 201 11.87 14.96 -12.32
N ASP A 202 12.35 16.11 -12.76
CA ASP A 202 11.56 17.34 -12.93
C ASP A 202 10.49 17.23 -14.05
#